data_6c4bcc99fc910ccb6d86b1a9a9c7273d
#
_entry.id   6c4bcc99fc910ccb6d86b1a9a9c7273d
#
_cell.length_a   1.000
_cell.length_b   1.000
_cell.length_c   1.000
_cell.angle_alpha   90.00
_cell.angle_beta   90.00
_cell.angle_gamma   90.00
#
_symmetry.space_group_name_H-M   'P 1'
#
loop_
_entity.id
_entity.type
_entity.pdbx_description
1 polymer ?
#
loop_
_entity_poly.entity_id
_entity_poly.type
_entity_poly.pdbx_seq_one_letter_code
_entity_poly.pdbx_strand_id
1 'polypeptide(L)'
;MKFKTKTKDLKEVVLSVSRAVDVKPSTPSLQGLYIKVEGGSCEVIGSDLDLVIKARLNVDSMVDGECLVNARILSEVVRKMSSGEIVFSDLGNEVMIEADKSEYKLRKLDHLTYPKALLENSFEQENSQKLAPFELFTALRKVGIAASPEGGKPILTGVFFDNDGEKTTLVSTDSYRLATNIISNLPIDDAGIVSYRSLNETIKLFEDSEQDIYINSTERELHFYNEKYYTS
;
A
#
# COMPACT_ATOMS: atom_id res chain seq x y z
N MET A 1 -23.23 3.16 2.89
CA MET A 1 -22.07 3.98 3.25
C MET A 1 -22.24 5.39 2.69
N LYS A 2 -21.99 6.44 3.50
CA LYS A 2 -21.99 7.83 3.04
C LYS A 2 -21.06 8.68 3.91
N PHE A 3 -20.13 9.41 3.29
CA PHE A 3 -19.20 10.29 4.01
C PHE A 3 -18.77 11.50 3.19
N LYS A 4 -18.26 12.51 3.89
CA LYS A 4 -17.61 13.68 3.30
C LYS A 4 -16.11 13.68 3.64
N THR A 5 -15.30 14.19 2.70
CA THR A 5 -13.88 14.44 2.92
C THR A 5 -13.37 15.49 1.94
N LYS A 6 -12.13 15.94 2.13
CA LYS A 6 -11.48 16.83 1.17
C LYS A 6 -11.03 16.05 -0.06
N THR A 7 -11.23 16.64 -1.25
CA THR A 7 -10.75 16.05 -2.52
C THR A 7 -9.27 15.71 -2.49
N LYS A 8 -8.43 16.58 -1.89
CA LYS A 8 -6.99 16.36 -1.77
C LYS A 8 -6.67 15.06 -1.01
N ASP A 9 -7.34 14.86 0.13
CA ASP A 9 -7.04 13.74 1.03
C ASP A 9 -7.46 12.40 0.40
N LEU A 10 -8.67 12.34 -0.19
CA LEU A 10 -9.11 11.14 -0.92
C LEU A 10 -8.23 10.85 -2.12
N LYS A 11 -7.85 11.88 -2.89
CA LYS A 11 -6.99 11.74 -4.06
C LYS A 11 -5.63 11.16 -3.69
N GLU A 12 -5.00 11.68 -2.63
CA GLU A 12 -3.72 11.19 -2.13
C GLU A 12 -3.82 9.70 -1.75
N VAL A 13 -4.81 9.33 -0.93
CA VAL A 13 -5.00 7.96 -0.47
C VAL A 13 -5.30 7.01 -1.64
N VAL A 14 -6.24 7.34 -2.52
CA VAL A 14 -6.60 6.51 -3.67
C VAL A 14 -5.42 6.28 -4.59
N LEU A 15 -4.64 7.33 -4.89
CA LEU A 15 -3.48 7.20 -5.79
C LEU A 15 -2.33 6.41 -5.14
N SER A 16 -2.13 6.54 -3.84
CA SER A 16 -1.12 5.77 -3.10
C SER A 16 -1.48 4.29 -3.05
N VAL A 17 -2.69 3.96 -2.65
CA VAL A 17 -3.15 2.57 -2.51
C VAL A 17 -3.28 1.86 -3.87
N SER A 18 -3.65 2.59 -4.93
CA SER A 18 -3.75 2.01 -6.28
C SER A 18 -2.42 1.48 -6.83
N ARG A 19 -1.28 1.82 -6.24
CA ARG A 19 0.04 1.29 -6.64
C ARG A 19 0.21 -0.20 -6.35
N ALA A 20 -0.54 -0.72 -5.35
CA ALA A 20 -0.56 -2.14 -5.03
C ALA A 20 -1.55 -2.94 -5.91
N VAL A 21 -2.29 -2.31 -6.79
CA VAL A 21 -3.29 -2.99 -7.61
C VAL A 21 -2.72 -3.32 -8.99
N ASP A 22 -2.75 -4.60 -9.37
CA ASP A 22 -2.34 -5.01 -10.71
C ASP A 22 -3.41 -4.65 -11.76
N VAL A 23 -2.95 -4.40 -12.97
CA VAL A 23 -3.82 -4.10 -14.13
C VAL A 23 -4.65 -5.32 -14.55
N LYS A 24 -4.09 -6.52 -14.40
CA LYS A 24 -4.70 -7.79 -14.79
C LYS A 24 -4.50 -8.87 -13.73
N PRO A 25 -5.09 -8.72 -12.53
CA PRO A 25 -4.94 -9.71 -11.48
C PRO A 25 -5.65 -11.01 -11.85
N SER A 26 -5.21 -12.13 -11.28
CA SER A 26 -5.85 -13.44 -11.41
C SER A 26 -7.26 -13.47 -10.83
N THR A 27 -7.50 -12.72 -9.78
CA THR A 27 -8.80 -12.60 -9.10
C THR A 27 -9.45 -11.25 -9.42
N PRO A 28 -10.64 -11.21 -10.04
CA PRO A 28 -11.27 -9.95 -10.47
C PRO A 28 -11.48 -8.92 -9.36
N SER A 29 -11.73 -9.33 -8.11
CA SER A 29 -11.88 -8.40 -6.98
C SER A 29 -10.60 -7.63 -6.65
N LEU A 30 -9.42 -8.18 -6.94
CA LEU A 30 -8.14 -7.50 -6.75
C LEU A 30 -7.89 -6.35 -7.75
N GLN A 31 -8.79 -6.12 -8.72
CA GLN A 31 -8.79 -4.88 -9.51
C GLN A 31 -9.37 -3.68 -8.74
N GLY A 32 -9.95 -3.94 -7.57
CA GLY A 32 -10.65 -2.96 -6.76
C GLY A 32 -9.81 -2.40 -5.62
N LEU A 33 -10.20 -1.20 -5.18
CA LEU A 33 -9.88 -0.69 -3.86
C LEU A 33 -11.04 -1.03 -2.92
N TYR A 34 -10.73 -1.73 -1.85
CA TYR A 34 -11.68 -1.96 -0.77
C TYR A 34 -11.71 -0.72 0.12
N ILE A 35 -12.89 -0.17 0.32
CA ILE A 35 -13.12 1.05 1.08
C ILE A 35 -14.05 0.71 2.23
N LYS A 36 -13.61 0.92 3.47
CA LYS A 36 -14.37 0.73 4.69
C LYS A 36 -14.44 2.04 5.46
N VAL A 37 -15.64 2.41 5.89
CA VAL A 37 -15.86 3.56 6.77
C VAL A 37 -16.51 3.07 8.06
N GLU A 38 -15.90 3.43 9.18
CA GLU A 38 -16.37 3.08 10.52
C GLU A 38 -15.97 4.18 11.51
N GLY A 39 -16.93 4.72 12.23
CA GLY A 39 -16.71 5.69 13.32
C GLY A 39 -15.93 6.95 12.91
N GLY A 40 -16.09 7.45 11.68
CA GLY A 40 -15.37 8.64 11.19
C GLY A 40 -13.96 8.35 10.64
N SER A 41 -13.54 7.10 10.62
CA SER A 41 -12.32 6.65 9.93
C SER A 41 -12.68 5.97 8.63
N CYS A 42 -11.98 6.31 7.56
CA CYS A 42 -12.06 5.62 6.27
C CYS A 42 -10.74 4.90 6.02
N GLU A 43 -10.81 3.60 5.81
CA GLU A 43 -9.69 2.76 5.42
C GLU A 43 -9.85 2.34 3.96
N VAL A 44 -8.78 2.51 3.17
CA VAL A 44 -8.71 2.11 1.77
C VAL A 44 -7.60 1.08 1.63
N ILE A 45 -7.90 -0.06 0.98
CA ILE A 45 -7.00 -1.21 0.84
C ILE A 45 -6.89 -1.58 -0.63
N GLY A 46 -5.67 -1.81 -1.08
CA GLY A 46 -5.35 -2.38 -2.39
C GLY A 46 -4.26 -3.43 -2.28
N SER A 47 -4.32 -4.45 -3.13
CA SER A 47 -3.34 -5.53 -3.14
C SER A 47 -3.30 -6.24 -4.48
N ASP A 48 -2.13 -6.80 -4.81
CA ASP A 48 -1.93 -7.80 -5.87
C ASP A 48 -1.51 -9.17 -5.30
N LEU A 49 -1.58 -9.34 -3.96
CA LEU A 49 -1.16 -10.47 -3.13
C LEU A 49 0.35 -10.51 -2.81
N ASP A 50 1.19 -9.87 -3.59
CA ASP A 50 2.63 -9.72 -3.31
C ASP A 50 2.92 -8.43 -2.54
N LEU A 51 2.03 -7.45 -2.66
CA LEU A 51 2.07 -6.18 -1.97
C LEU A 51 0.67 -5.81 -1.49
N VAL A 52 0.57 -5.42 -0.24
CA VAL A 52 -0.63 -4.78 0.32
C VAL A 52 -0.30 -3.33 0.66
N ILE A 53 -1.14 -2.41 0.25
CA ILE A 53 -1.10 -1.03 0.73
C ILE A 53 -2.45 -0.70 1.35
N LYS A 54 -2.42 -0.24 2.60
CA LYS A 54 -3.58 0.34 3.29
C LYS A 54 -3.31 1.79 3.62
N ALA A 55 -4.36 2.58 3.56
CA ALA A 55 -4.30 3.98 4.00
C ALA A 55 -5.53 4.35 4.80
N ARG A 56 -5.34 5.19 5.82
CA ARG A 56 -6.41 5.76 6.64
C ARG A 56 -6.56 7.26 6.38
N LEU A 57 -7.79 7.71 6.38
CA LEU A 57 -8.11 9.13 6.40
C LEU A 57 -9.32 9.39 7.29
N ASN A 58 -9.32 10.54 7.97
CA ASN A 58 -10.47 10.99 8.74
C ASN A 58 -11.54 11.53 7.81
N VAL A 59 -12.77 11.12 8.03
CA VAL A 59 -13.93 11.53 7.24
C VAL A 59 -15.09 11.97 8.13
N ASP A 60 -15.93 12.83 7.60
CA ASP A 60 -17.24 13.11 8.22
C ASP A 60 -18.22 12.01 7.78
N SER A 61 -18.32 10.96 8.60
CA SER A 61 -19.17 9.80 8.30
C SER A 61 -20.62 10.11 8.65
N MET A 62 -21.50 9.92 7.68
CA MET A 62 -22.96 9.99 7.84
C MET A 62 -23.57 8.59 7.97
N VAL A 63 -23.02 7.62 7.24
CA VAL A 63 -23.45 6.21 7.24
C VAL A 63 -22.21 5.35 7.04
N ASP A 64 -21.89 4.54 8.01
CA ASP A 64 -20.81 3.58 7.94
C ASP A 64 -21.11 2.44 6.93
N GLY A 65 -20.07 1.73 6.52
CA GLY A 65 -20.22 0.60 5.59
C GLY A 65 -18.96 0.36 4.78
N GLU A 66 -19.09 -0.50 3.77
CA GLU A 66 -17.97 -0.94 2.95
C GLU A 66 -18.36 -1.12 1.48
N CYS A 67 -17.41 -0.94 0.59
CA CYS A 67 -17.60 -1.20 -0.83
C CYS A 67 -16.28 -1.53 -1.52
N LEU A 68 -16.37 -2.13 -2.71
CA LEU A 68 -15.24 -2.40 -3.59
C LEU A 68 -15.45 -1.65 -4.91
N VAL A 69 -14.48 -0.81 -5.30
CA VAL A 69 -14.57 0.03 -6.50
C VAL A 69 -13.32 -0.18 -7.36
N ASN A 70 -13.47 -0.27 -8.67
CA ASN A 70 -12.34 -0.44 -9.57
C ASN A 70 -11.29 0.67 -9.37
N ALA A 71 -10.05 0.26 -9.03
CA ALA A 71 -8.96 1.14 -8.66
C ALA A 71 -8.58 2.11 -9.78
N ARG A 72 -8.50 1.62 -11.02
CA ARG A 72 -8.14 2.43 -12.18
C ARG A 72 -9.18 3.52 -12.43
N ILE A 73 -10.47 3.15 -12.46
CA ILE A 73 -11.55 4.10 -12.74
C ILE A 73 -11.63 5.14 -11.62
N LEU A 74 -11.57 4.70 -10.35
CA LEU A 74 -11.57 5.63 -9.22
C LEU A 74 -10.37 6.59 -9.26
N SER A 75 -9.18 6.09 -9.59
CA SER A 75 -7.98 6.92 -9.76
C SER A 75 -8.11 7.96 -10.87
N GLU A 76 -8.73 7.60 -12.00
CA GLU A 76 -8.99 8.54 -13.09
C GLU A 76 -9.97 9.64 -12.69
N VAL A 77 -11.00 9.28 -11.92
CA VAL A 77 -12.01 10.22 -11.41
C VAL A 77 -11.38 11.21 -10.42
N VAL A 78 -10.67 10.72 -9.38
CA VAL A 78 -10.09 11.63 -8.37
C VAL A 78 -8.98 12.54 -8.94
N ARG A 79 -8.30 12.12 -10.00
CA ARG A 79 -7.31 12.97 -10.69
C ARG A 79 -7.96 14.17 -11.40
N LYS A 80 -9.19 14.02 -11.89
CA LYS A 80 -9.93 15.06 -12.63
C LYS A 80 -10.74 15.96 -11.71
N MET A 81 -10.93 15.60 -10.45
CA MET A 81 -11.66 16.43 -9.50
C MET A 81 -10.89 17.71 -9.17
N SER A 82 -11.61 18.82 -9.10
CA SER A 82 -11.11 20.09 -8.59
C SER A 82 -10.93 20.02 -7.06
N SER A 83 -10.21 21.00 -6.51
CA SER A 83 -10.07 21.13 -5.06
C SER A 83 -11.43 21.47 -4.42
N GLY A 84 -11.67 20.99 -3.20
CA GLY A 84 -12.91 21.23 -2.45
C GLY A 84 -13.28 20.04 -1.57
N GLU A 85 -14.53 19.99 -1.20
CA GLU A 85 -15.10 18.84 -0.50
C GLU A 85 -15.78 17.90 -1.50
N ILE A 86 -15.80 16.64 -1.16
CA ILE A 86 -16.56 15.60 -1.89
C ILE A 86 -17.52 14.90 -0.95
N VAL A 87 -18.61 14.40 -1.52
CA VAL A 87 -19.52 13.45 -0.89
C VAL A 87 -19.41 12.14 -1.62
N PHE A 88 -19.07 11.09 -0.90
CA PHE A 88 -19.04 9.72 -1.40
C PHE A 88 -20.26 8.97 -0.86
N SER A 89 -21.09 8.41 -1.73
CA SER A 89 -22.34 7.74 -1.39
C SER A 89 -22.43 6.36 -2.05
N ASP A 90 -22.73 5.33 -1.27
CA ASP A 90 -23.09 4.01 -1.77
C ASP A 90 -24.58 3.97 -2.10
N LEU A 91 -24.93 3.68 -3.34
CA LEU A 91 -26.29 3.57 -3.87
C LEU A 91 -26.73 2.10 -4.09
N GLY A 92 -26.04 1.15 -3.49
CA GLY A 92 -26.29 -0.28 -3.65
C GLY A 92 -25.39 -0.91 -4.72
N ASN A 93 -25.73 -0.81 -5.99
CA ASN A 93 -24.92 -1.37 -7.08
C ASN A 93 -23.83 -0.42 -7.62
N GLU A 94 -23.92 0.85 -7.27
CA GLU A 94 -23.01 1.90 -7.70
C GLU A 94 -22.58 2.75 -6.50
N VAL A 95 -21.43 3.39 -6.61
CA VAL A 95 -21.05 4.50 -5.76
C VAL A 95 -21.19 5.81 -6.55
N MET A 96 -21.64 6.83 -5.86
CA MET A 96 -21.73 8.19 -6.39
C MET A 96 -20.72 9.07 -5.67
N ILE A 97 -19.97 9.85 -6.44
CA ILE A 97 -18.99 10.81 -5.93
C ILE A 97 -19.38 12.18 -6.47
N GLU A 98 -19.78 13.05 -5.55
CA GLU A 98 -20.19 14.42 -5.86
C GLU A 98 -19.08 15.37 -5.43
N ALA A 99 -18.66 16.25 -6.33
CA ALA A 99 -17.66 17.28 -6.08
C ALA A 99 -18.04 18.55 -6.82
N ASP A 100 -18.33 19.63 -6.11
CA ASP A 100 -18.77 20.92 -6.65
C ASP A 100 -19.97 20.73 -7.62
N LYS A 101 -19.75 20.93 -8.92
CA LYS A 101 -20.77 20.78 -9.96
C LYS A 101 -20.67 19.46 -10.74
N SER A 102 -19.84 18.54 -10.27
CA SER A 102 -19.56 17.28 -10.96
C SER A 102 -20.10 16.09 -10.17
N GLU A 103 -20.73 15.16 -10.87
CA GLU A 103 -21.22 13.89 -10.33
C GLU A 103 -20.64 12.74 -11.13
N TYR A 104 -20.09 11.76 -10.44
CA TYR A 104 -19.52 10.54 -11.03
C TYR A 104 -20.19 9.31 -10.43
N LYS A 105 -20.69 8.42 -11.27
CA LYS A 105 -21.25 7.12 -10.87
C LYS A 105 -20.31 6.00 -11.31
N LEU A 106 -19.94 5.15 -10.39
CA LEU A 106 -19.02 4.04 -10.61
C LEU A 106 -19.69 2.75 -10.18
N ARG A 107 -19.70 1.75 -11.05
CA ARG A 107 -20.22 0.42 -10.71
C ARG A 107 -19.33 -0.22 -9.66
N LYS A 108 -19.93 -0.81 -8.63
CA LYS A 108 -19.22 -1.57 -7.60
C LYS A 108 -18.80 -2.95 -8.13
N LEU A 109 -17.69 -3.43 -7.60
CA LEU A 109 -17.29 -4.83 -7.66
C LEU A 109 -17.91 -5.59 -6.47
N ASP A 110 -17.95 -6.89 -6.54
CA ASP A 110 -18.41 -7.72 -5.44
C ASP A 110 -17.35 -7.77 -4.33
N HIS A 111 -17.60 -7.04 -3.25
CA HIS A 111 -16.67 -6.94 -2.11
C HIS A 111 -16.59 -8.24 -1.30
N LEU A 112 -17.59 -9.13 -1.39
CA LEU A 112 -17.59 -10.44 -0.70
C LEU A 112 -16.53 -11.39 -1.26
N THR A 113 -16.07 -11.14 -2.48
CA THR A 113 -15.00 -11.92 -3.13
C THR A 113 -13.60 -11.37 -2.84
N TYR A 114 -13.48 -10.24 -2.13
CA TYR A 114 -12.18 -9.70 -1.74
C TYR A 114 -11.55 -10.58 -0.65
N PRO A 115 -10.24 -10.90 -0.73
CA PRO A 115 -9.60 -11.80 0.23
C PRO A 115 -9.65 -11.26 1.66
N LYS A 116 -10.32 -11.97 2.56
CA LYS A 116 -10.53 -11.54 3.96
C LYS A 116 -9.23 -11.36 4.73
N ALA A 117 -8.23 -12.20 4.47
CA ALA A 117 -6.92 -12.09 5.11
C ALA A 117 -6.28 -10.70 4.93
N LEU A 118 -6.54 -10.03 3.79
CA LEU A 118 -6.04 -8.68 3.55
C LEU A 118 -6.72 -7.61 4.43
N LEU A 119 -7.89 -7.93 5.01
CA LEU A 119 -8.66 -7.02 5.87
C LEU A 119 -8.25 -7.14 7.35
N GLU A 120 -7.58 -8.23 7.74
CA GLU A 120 -7.28 -8.56 9.13
C GLU A 120 -5.98 -7.91 9.63
N ASN A 121 -5.05 -7.54 8.75
CA ASN A 121 -3.79 -6.92 9.13
C ASN A 121 -4.03 -5.53 9.75
N SER A 122 -3.48 -5.31 10.92
CA SER A 122 -3.62 -4.04 11.64
C SER A 122 -2.46 -3.10 11.38
N PHE A 123 -2.68 -1.79 11.58
CA PHE A 123 -1.63 -0.77 11.56
C PHE A 123 -0.74 -0.83 12.80
N GLU A 124 -1.17 -1.51 13.83
CA GLU A 124 -0.39 -1.73 15.05
C GLU A 124 0.00 -3.21 15.10
N GLN A 125 1.28 -3.47 15.01
CA GLN A 125 1.85 -4.80 15.10
C GLN A 125 2.57 -4.95 16.44
N GLU A 126 2.35 -6.06 17.13
CA GLU A 126 3.14 -6.40 18.32
C GLU A 126 4.62 -6.52 17.92
N ASN A 127 5.53 -6.08 18.80
CA ASN A 127 6.99 -6.08 18.60
C ASN A 127 7.52 -5.17 17.49
N SER A 128 6.73 -4.22 17.01
CA SER A 128 7.21 -3.24 16.03
C SER A 128 8.25 -2.30 16.63
N GLN A 129 9.22 -1.94 15.81
CA GLN A 129 10.27 -1.03 16.21
C GLN A 129 10.33 0.18 15.28
N LYS A 130 10.72 1.33 15.86
CA LYS A 130 10.88 2.56 15.09
C LYS A 130 12.04 2.42 14.12
N LEU A 131 11.80 2.74 12.87
CA LEU A 131 12.77 2.69 11.79
C LEU A 131 13.40 4.07 11.58
N ALA A 132 14.71 4.11 11.34
CA ALA A 132 15.39 5.23 10.72
C ALA A 132 15.38 5.05 9.18
N PRO A 133 14.40 5.60 8.45
CA PRO A 133 14.10 5.18 7.07
C PRO A 133 15.20 5.57 6.08
N PHE A 134 15.92 6.65 6.33
CA PHE A 134 16.91 7.19 5.38
C PHE A 134 18.02 6.20 5.03
N GLU A 135 18.58 5.50 6.02
CA GLU A 135 19.66 4.53 5.80
C GLU A 135 19.16 3.35 4.96
N LEU A 136 18.05 2.73 5.40
CA LEU A 136 17.44 1.58 4.70
C LEU A 136 17.01 1.95 3.28
N PHE A 137 16.26 3.02 3.11
CA PHE A 137 15.73 3.39 1.79
C PHE A 137 16.83 3.79 0.81
N THR A 138 17.90 4.45 1.30
CA THR A 138 19.08 4.75 0.49
C THR A 138 19.81 3.47 0.07
N ALA A 139 19.98 2.52 0.99
CA ALA A 139 20.62 1.25 0.70
C ALA A 139 19.80 0.40 -0.28
N LEU A 140 18.48 0.31 -0.09
CA LEU A 140 17.57 -0.40 -1.00
C LEU A 140 17.62 0.16 -2.43
N ARG A 141 17.66 1.48 -2.60
CA ARG A 141 17.81 2.07 -3.94
C ARG A 141 19.14 1.71 -4.59
N LYS A 142 20.23 1.65 -3.81
CA LYS A 142 21.55 1.28 -4.31
C LYS A 142 21.60 -0.17 -4.77
N VAL A 143 21.07 -1.11 -3.99
CA VAL A 143 21.11 -2.53 -4.34
C VAL A 143 20.05 -2.89 -5.37
N GLY A 144 18.88 -2.28 -5.33
CA GLY A 144 17.75 -2.60 -6.20
C GLY A 144 18.03 -2.46 -7.70
N ILE A 145 19.05 -1.70 -8.08
CA ILE A 145 19.47 -1.59 -9.50
C ILE A 145 19.95 -2.91 -10.10
N ALA A 146 20.36 -3.87 -9.25
CA ALA A 146 20.81 -5.19 -9.68
C ALA A 146 19.69 -6.25 -9.61
N ALA A 147 18.52 -5.93 -9.09
CA ALA A 147 17.37 -6.83 -9.15
C ALA A 147 16.85 -6.97 -10.59
N SER A 148 16.45 -8.18 -10.98
CA SER A 148 15.87 -8.41 -12.30
C SER A 148 14.51 -7.74 -12.42
N PRO A 149 14.21 -6.97 -13.47
CA PRO A 149 12.90 -6.41 -13.71
C PRO A 149 11.87 -7.45 -14.19
N GLU A 150 12.32 -8.61 -14.64
CA GLU A 150 11.50 -9.65 -15.25
C GLU A 150 11.35 -10.87 -14.35
N GLY A 151 10.11 -11.40 -14.26
CA GLY A 151 9.72 -12.51 -13.40
C GLY A 151 10.18 -13.93 -13.85
N GLY A 152 11.16 -14.06 -14.73
CA GLY A 152 11.62 -15.37 -15.20
C GLY A 152 12.17 -16.27 -14.08
N LYS A 153 12.81 -15.68 -13.07
CA LYS A 153 13.23 -16.32 -11.83
C LYS A 153 12.85 -15.42 -10.66
N PRO A 154 11.78 -15.69 -9.92
CA PRO A 154 11.29 -14.82 -8.84
C PRO A 154 12.36 -14.45 -7.81
N ILE A 155 13.26 -15.37 -7.47
CA ILE A 155 14.36 -15.13 -6.54
C ILE A 155 15.29 -13.97 -6.97
N LEU A 156 15.38 -13.66 -8.25
CA LEU A 156 16.22 -12.59 -8.79
C LEU A 156 15.51 -11.23 -8.84
N THR A 157 14.19 -11.18 -8.58
CA THR A 157 13.43 -9.93 -8.62
C THR A 157 13.42 -9.19 -7.29
N GLY A 158 14.03 -9.78 -6.26
CA GLY A 158 14.01 -9.28 -4.89
C GLY A 158 15.36 -8.81 -4.38
N VAL A 159 15.32 -8.28 -3.18
CA VAL A 159 16.47 -8.00 -2.33
C VAL A 159 16.48 -9.03 -1.20
N PHE A 160 17.59 -9.70 -1.02
CA PHE A 160 17.82 -10.58 0.12
C PHE A 160 18.31 -9.75 1.30
N PHE A 161 17.71 -9.98 2.44
CA PHE A 161 18.06 -9.39 3.72
C PHE A 161 18.78 -10.46 4.54
N ASP A 162 20.07 -10.28 4.78
CA ASP A 162 20.89 -11.15 5.60
C ASP A 162 21.22 -10.42 6.92
N ASN A 163 20.54 -10.80 7.97
CA ASN A 163 20.66 -10.18 9.29
C ASN A 163 21.41 -11.10 10.25
N ASP A 164 22.61 -10.69 10.66
CA ASP A 164 23.45 -11.46 11.60
C ASP A 164 23.30 -11.02 13.08
N GLY A 165 22.37 -10.11 13.37
CA GLY A 165 22.10 -9.55 14.70
C GLY A 165 22.96 -8.33 15.06
N GLU A 166 24.04 -8.06 14.31
CA GLU A 166 24.87 -6.86 14.47
C GLU A 166 24.66 -5.87 13.33
N LYS A 167 24.44 -6.37 12.12
CA LYS A 167 24.24 -5.60 10.89
C LYS A 167 23.29 -6.34 9.95
N THR A 168 22.76 -5.63 8.99
CA THR A 168 21.97 -6.20 7.90
C THR A 168 22.69 -6.00 6.59
N THR A 169 22.97 -7.09 5.86
CA THR A 169 23.52 -7.07 4.51
C THR A 169 22.38 -7.22 3.50
N LEU A 170 22.21 -6.22 2.64
CA LEU A 170 21.24 -6.22 1.55
C LEU A 170 21.93 -6.70 0.28
N VAL A 171 21.34 -7.66 -0.42
CA VAL A 171 21.90 -8.25 -1.64
C VAL A 171 20.86 -8.36 -2.72
N SER A 172 21.20 -7.99 -3.95
CA SER A 172 20.39 -8.28 -5.12
C SER A 172 21.24 -8.66 -6.32
N THR A 173 20.69 -9.44 -7.25
CA THR A 173 21.39 -9.89 -8.46
C THR A 173 20.39 -10.25 -9.56
N ASP A 174 20.79 -10.06 -10.83
CA ASP A 174 20.08 -10.52 -12.02
C ASP A 174 20.83 -11.65 -12.77
N SER A 175 21.82 -12.28 -12.11
CA SER A 175 22.79 -13.28 -12.64
C SER A 175 23.93 -12.69 -13.47
N TYR A 176 23.90 -11.43 -13.87
CA TYR A 176 24.99 -10.76 -14.63
C TYR A 176 25.75 -9.77 -13.78
N ARG A 177 25.06 -9.18 -12.79
CA ARG A 177 25.61 -8.23 -11.82
C ARG A 177 25.06 -8.54 -10.43
N LEU A 178 25.81 -8.12 -9.44
CA LEU A 178 25.46 -8.25 -8.03
C LEU A 178 25.72 -6.92 -7.34
N ALA A 179 24.79 -6.47 -6.53
CA ALA A 179 24.94 -5.31 -5.67
C ALA A 179 24.75 -5.71 -4.22
N THR A 180 25.59 -5.18 -3.35
CA THR A 180 25.50 -5.36 -1.91
C THR A 180 25.61 -4.02 -1.20
N ASN A 181 24.93 -3.90 -0.07
CA ASN A 181 25.07 -2.78 0.86
C ASN A 181 24.90 -3.29 2.29
N ILE A 182 25.71 -2.78 3.19
CA ILE A 182 25.64 -3.13 4.61
C ILE A 182 25.10 -1.91 5.34
N ILE A 183 24.12 -2.13 6.19
CA ILE A 183 23.50 -1.10 7.03
C ILE A 183 23.52 -1.54 8.49
N SER A 184 23.22 -0.62 9.38
CA SER A 184 22.99 -0.91 10.79
C SER A 184 21.95 -2.02 10.94
N ASN A 185 22.04 -2.78 12.04
CA ASN A 185 21.10 -3.86 12.28
C ASN A 185 19.64 -3.37 12.18
N LEU A 186 18.85 -4.03 11.33
CA LEU A 186 17.42 -3.82 11.29
C LEU A 186 16.75 -4.65 12.38
N PRO A 187 15.72 -4.10 13.03
CA PRO A 187 14.95 -4.81 14.04
C PRO A 187 13.95 -5.79 13.39
N ILE A 188 14.46 -6.72 12.62
CA ILE A 188 13.70 -7.74 11.91
C ILE A 188 14.36 -9.11 12.15
N ASP A 189 13.53 -10.12 12.29
CA ASP A 189 13.98 -11.50 12.22
C ASP A 189 14.30 -11.84 10.75
N ASP A 190 14.78 -13.04 10.44
CA ASP A 190 15.18 -13.42 9.08
C ASP A 190 14.17 -12.99 8.00
N ALA A 191 14.49 -11.92 7.30
CA ALA A 191 13.55 -11.32 6.34
C ALA A 191 13.57 -12.01 4.97
N GLY A 192 14.53 -12.90 4.70
CA GLY A 192 14.60 -13.60 3.42
C GLY A 192 14.67 -12.67 2.20
N ILE A 193 13.95 -13.02 1.13
CA ILE A 193 13.96 -12.25 -0.12
C ILE A 193 12.63 -11.52 -0.25
N VAL A 194 12.70 -10.19 -0.35
CA VAL A 194 11.54 -9.32 -0.53
C VAL A 194 11.56 -8.71 -1.94
N SER A 195 10.42 -8.72 -2.63
CA SER A 195 10.28 -8.14 -3.97
C SER A 195 10.78 -6.69 -4.01
N TYR A 196 11.71 -6.38 -4.94
CA TYR A 196 12.19 -5.00 -5.07
C TYR A 196 11.08 -4.05 -5.57
N ARG A 197 10.13 -4.55 -6.35
CA ARG A 197 8.94 -3.78 -6.74
C ARG A 197 8.16 -3.34 -5.51
N SER A 198 7.87 -4.25 -4.60
CA SER A 198 7.14 -3.96 -3.35
C SER A 198 7.92 -3.00 -2.45
N LEU A 199 9.22 -3.22 -2.27
CA LEU A 199 10.10 -2.31 -1.52
C LEU A 199 10.14 -0.91 -2.14
N ASN A 200 10.20 -0.80 -3.47
CA ASN A 200 10.23 0.49 -4.15
C ASN A 200 8.90 1.27 -4.01
N GLU A 201 7.76 0.60 -4.02
CA GLU A 201 6.47 1.25 -3.73
C GLU A 201 6.36 1.65 -2.24
N THR A 202 6.87 0.85 -1.32
CA THR A 202 7.00 1.19 0.11
C THR A 202 7.88 2.43 0.30
N ILE A 203 9.06 2.48 -0.34
CA ILE A 203 9.94 3.66 -0.28
C ILE A 203 9.20 4.93 -0.73
N LYS A 204 8.54 4.88 -1.90
CA LYS A 204 7.77 6.03 -2.43
C LYS A 204 6.63 6.49 -1.53
N LEU A 205 6.10 5.58 -0.71
CA LEU A 205 5.01 5.89 0.20
C LEU A 205 5.49 6.61 1.47
N PHE A 206 6.68 6.25 1.95
CA PHE A 206 7.19 6.68 3.25
C PHE A 206 8.37 7.67 3.18
N GLU A 207 9.03 7.86 2.02
CA GLU A 207 10.26 8.65 1.92
C GLU A 207 10.10 10.13 2.34
N ASP A 208 8.93 10.71 2.08
CA ASP A 208 8.60 12.09 2.43
C ASP A 208 7.73 12.18 3.70
N SER A 209 7.64 11.09 4.49
CA SER A 209 6.83 11.09 5.70
C SER A 209 7.52 11.88 6.81
N GLU A 210 6.81 12.85 7.37
CA GLU A 210 7.22 13.56 8.60
C GLU A 210 6.89 12.74 9.87
N GLN A 211 6.08 11.69 9.74
CA GLN A 211 5.70 10.82 10.84
C GLN A 211 6.74 9.73 11.08
N ASP A 212 6.81 9.25 12.31
CA ASP A 212 7.60 8.08 12.66
C ASP A 212 7.12 6.87 11.85
N ILE A 213 8.07 6.11 11.32
CA ILE A 213 7.82 4.88 10.58
C ILE A 213 8.25 3.72 11.45
N TYR A 214 7.42 2.71 11.48
CA TYR A 214 7.66 1.48 12.20
C TYR A 214 7.87 0.33 11.24
N ILE A 215 8.71 -0.62 11.63
CA ILE A 215 8.99 -1.85 10.90
C ILE A 215 8.72 -3.05 11.80
N ASN A 216 8.21 -4.10 11.21
CA ASN A 216 8.07 -5.42 11.82
C ASN A 216 8.25 -6.49 10.74
N SER A 217 8.65 -7.69 11.13
CA SER A 217 8.73 -8.85 10.24
C SER A 217 8.02 -10.04 10.86
N THR A 218 7.49 -10.88 10.01
CA THR A 218 7.03 -12.23 10.32
C THR A 218 7.83 -13.22 9.46
N GLU A 219 7.60 -14.52 9.63
CA GLU A 219 8.23 -15.54 8.76
C GLU A 219 8.00 -15.33 7.26
N ARG A 220 6.97 -14.57 6.85
CA ARG A 220 6.53 -14.45 5.47
C ARG A 220 6.38 -13.03 4.95
N GLU A 221 6.30 -12.06 5.83
CA GLU A 221 5.95 -10.68 5.48
C GLU A 221 6.85 -9.69 6.18
N LEU A 222 7.18 -8.60 5.48
CA LEU A 222 7.86 -7.44 6.01
C LEU A 222 6.89 -6.27 6.02
N HIS A 223 6.63 -5.73 7.20
CA HIS A 223 5.63 -4.69 7.42
C HIS A 223 6.28 -3.34 7.66
N PHE A 224 5.75 -2.30 7.01
CA PHE A 224 6.07 -0.90 7.29
C PHE A 224 4.78 -0.14 7.55
N TYR A 225 4.76 0.70 8.56
CA TYR A 225 3.57 1.51 8.82
C TYR A 225 3.85 2.79 9.61
N ASN A 226 2.93 3.72 9.51
CA ASN A 226 2.77 4.89 10.34
C ASN A 226 1.27 5.08 10.67
N GLU A 227 0.88 6.24 11.21
CA GLU A 227 -0.53 6.50 11.52
C GLU A 227 -1.46 6.48 10.27
N LYS A 228 -0.91 6.81 9.09
CA LYS A 228 -1.68 6.97 7.86
C LYS A 228 -1.58 5.78 6.92
N TYR A 229 -0.42 5.17 6.78
CA TYR A 229 -0.12 4.15 5.79
C TYR A 229 0.41 2.86 6.41
N TYR A 230 0.10 1.76 5.77
CA TYR A 230 0.63 0.43 6.05
C TYR A 230 0.96 -0.26 4.74
N THR A 231 2.09 -1.02 4.71
CA THR A 231 2.46 -1.94 3.64
C THR A 231 2.91 -3.28 4.19
N SER A 232 2.61 -4.35 3.50
CA SER A 232 3.17 -5.68 3.72
C SER A 232 3.40 -6.38 2.40
#